data_bea42a56851ab0cc20c7564fadec9085
#
_entry.id   bea42a56851ab0cc20c7564fadec9085
#
_cell.length_a   1.000
_cell.length_b   1.000
_cell.length_c   1.000
_cell.angle_alpha   90.00
_cell.angle_beta   90.00
_cell.angle_gamma   90.00
#
_symmetry.space_group_name_H-M   'P 1'
#
loop_
_entity.id
_entity.type
_entity.pdbx_description
1 polymer ?
#
loop_
_entity_poly.entity_id
_entity_poly.type
_entity_poly.pdbx_seq_one_letter_code
_entity_poly.pdbx_strand_id
1 'polypeptide(L)'
;YSGGVPPTGIAQPPGRTPGSAGASTSETIKSAPAPSKDCPGCTAARESLTLGALAARQTNRRTSACAGALRYSASWADRLPADVPLYPGARVTEAAGANTGACALRAVSFSTNARLQTVVDWYYTRVTNTGFTAEHQSDGTQHTLGGTRDRDGGAYVLFLTPRRD
;
A
#
# COMPACT_ATOMS: atom_id res chain seq x y z
N TYR A 1 2.37 -13.43 4.90
CA TYR A 1 1.08 -12.80 5.09
C TYR A 1 0.67 -12.03 3.85
N SER A 2 -0.56 -11.62 3.80
CA SER A 2 -1.09 -10.89 2.68
C SER A 2 -1.18 -9.42 3.00
N GLY A 3 -0.77 -8.61 2.09
CA GLY A 3 -0.87 -7.17 2.25
C GLY A 3 -1.82 -6.58 1.26
N GLY A 4 -2.21 -5.38 1.54
CA GLY A 4 -3.33 -4.79 0.93
C GLY A 4 -3.10 -3.86 -0.22
N VAL A 5 -3.87 -2.80 -0.31
CA VAL A 5 -4.11 -2.07 -1.50
C VAL A 5 -3.74 -0.64 -1.34
N PRO A 6 -2.67 -0.15 -1.90
CA PRO A 6 -2.43 1.29 -1.89
C PRO A 6 -3.37 1.95 -2.89
N PRO A 7 -4.05 3.01 -2.49
CA PRO A 7 -4.94 3.71 -3.39
C PRO A 7 -4.20 4.48 -4.48
N THR A 8 -2.97 4.88 -4.22
CA THR A 8 -2.17 5.45 -5.27
C THR A 8 -0.91 4.70 -5.26
N GLY A 9 -0.46 4.40 -6.38
CA GLY A 9 0.67 3.65 -6.30
C GLY A 9 1.58 3.74 -7.44
N ILE A 10 2.69 3.26 -7.43
CA ILE A 10 3.58 3.27 -8.37
C ILE A 10 4.38 2.17 -8.51
N ALA A 11 4.92 1.93 -9.57
CA ALA A 11 5.63 0.80 -9.88
C ALA A 11 7.05 0.93 -9.57
N GLN A 12 7.58 0.02 -8.93
CA GLN A 12 8.97 -0.20 -8.87
C GLN A 12 9.40 -0.62 -10.27
N PRO A 13 10.29 0.07 -10.92
CA PRO A 13 10.76 -0.36 -12.23
C PRO A 13 11.35 -1.75 -12.16
N PRO A 14 10.91 -2.67 -13.02
CA PRO A 14 11.38 -4.04 -12.94
C PRO A 14 12.88 -4.20 -13.13
N GLY A 15 13.48 -3.33 -13.85
CA GLY A 15 14.91 -3.43 -14.11
C GLY A 15 15.78 -2.97 -12.97
N ARG A 16 15.20 -2.44 -11.94
CA ARG A 16 15.97 -1.99 -10.82
C ARG A 16 16.54 -3.20 -10.12
N THR A 17 17.80 -3.37 -10.21
CA THR A 17 18.44 -4.51 -9.63
C THR A 17 18.60 -4.34 -8.14
N PRO A 18 18.77 -5.43 -7.45
CA PRO A 18 19.11 -5.39 -6.04
C PRO A 18 20.41 -4.63 -5.79
N GLY A 19 21.24 -4.59 -6.79
CA GLY A 19 22.48 -3.87 -6.62
C GLY A 19 22.24 -2.39 -6.49
N SER A 20 21.36 -1.90 -7.32
CA SER A 20 20.98 -0.53 -7.12
C SER A 20 20.28 -0.43 -5.80
N ALA A 21 19.87 -1.51 -5.32
CA ALA A 21 19.43 -1.55 -3.99
C ALA A 21 20.56 -1.24 -3.07
N GLY A 22 21.74 -1.27 -3.55
CA GLY A 22 22.80 -0.65 -2.78
C GLY A 22 22.38 0.75 -2.39
N ALA A 23 21.64 1.40 -3.24
CA ALA A 23 21.13 2.70 -2.87
C ALA A 23 20.18 2.59 -1.69
N SER A 24 19.43 1.52 -1.59
CA SER A 24 18.55 1.33 -0.47
C SER A 24 19.31 1.06 0.82
N THR A 25 20.56 0.66 0.72
CA THR A 25 21.35 0.46 1.93
C THR A 25 21.65 1.76 2.64
N SER A 26 21.50 2.88 1.97
CA SER A 26 21.68 4.17 2.62
C SER A 26 20.46 4.60 3.41
N GLU A 27 19.34 3.92 3.21
CA GLU A 27 18.13 4.28 3.91
C GLU A 27 18.05 3.56 5.25
N THR A 28 18.03 4.33 6.32
CA THR A 28 17.90 3.75 7.67
C THR A 28 16.42 3.44 7.92
N ILE A 29 16.13 2.22 8.28
CA ILE A 29 14.76 1.81 8.57
C ILE A 29 14.34 2.34 9.94
N LYS A 30 13.26 3.10 9.97
CA LYS A 30 12.69 3.65 11.18
C LYS A 30 11.60 2.71 11.69
N SER A 31 11.43 2.68 12.99
CA SER A 31 10.32 1.93 13.57
C SER A 31 9.03 2.72 13.42
N ALA A 32 7.99 2.08 12.94
CA ALA A 32 6.68 2.72 12.90
C ALA A 32 6.16 2.89 14.32
N PRO A 33 5.35 3.92 14.57
CA PRO A 33 4.75 4.08 15.89
C PRO A 33 3.85 2.89 16.22
N ALA A 34 3.67 2.65 17.51
CA ALA A 34 2.73 1.62 17.95
C ALA A 34 1.35 1.94 17.40
N PRO A 35 0.58 0.92 16.98
CA PRO A 35 -0.70 1.19 16.36
C PRO A 35 -1.73 1.70 17.36
N SER A 36 -2.59 2.61 16.91
CA SER A 36 -3.77 2.96 17.68
C SER A 36 -4.81 1.85 17.52
N LYS A 37 -5.69 1.74 18.50
CA LYS A 37 -6.67 0.65 18.52
C LYS A 37 -7.91 0.90 17.67
N ASP A 38 -8.14 2.13 17.28
CA ASP A 38 -9.27 2.46 16.44
C ASP A 38 -8.86 2.20 14.98
N CYS A 39 -9.44 1.20 14.37
CA CYS A 39 -9.04 0.77 13.04
C CYS A 39 -10.25 0.49 12.14
N PRO A 40 -10.91 1.53 11.65
CA PRO A 40 -12.03 1.31 10.72
C PRO A 40 -11.58 0.64 9.44
N GLY A 41 -10.35 0.88 8.99
CA GLY A 41 -9.81 0.20 7.82
C GLY A 41 -9.66 -1.29 8.00
N CYS A 42 -9.46 -1.76 9.23
CA CYS A 42 -9.36 -3.19 9.50
C CYS A 42 -10.66 -3.91 9.18
N THR A 43 -11.79 -3.31 9.53
CA THR A 43 -13.10 -3.87 9.22
C THR A 43 -13.33 -3.88 7.71
N ALA A 44 -13.02 -2.76 7.05
CA ALA A 44 -13.16 -2.67 5.59
C ALA A 44 -12.34 -3.74 4.88
N ALA A 45 -11.12 -3.97 5.33
CA ALA A 45 -10.24 -4.98 4.74
C ALA A 45 -10.81 -6.39 4.90
N ARG A 46 -11.33 -6.70 6.09
CA ARG A 46 -11.89 -8.03 6.34
C ARG A 46 -13.15 -8.30 5.54
N GLU A 47 -13.96 -7.28 5.33
CA GLU A 47 -15.26 -7.44 4.67
C GLU A 47 -15.22 -7.28 3.16
N SER A 48 -14.08 -6.89 2.61
CA SER A 48 -13.97 -6.67 1.17
C SER A 48 -13.32 -7.86 0.49
N LEU A 49 -14.03 -8.43 -0.48
CA LEU A 49 -13.54 -9.60 -1.21
C LEU A 49 -12.72 -9.23 -2.45
N THR A 50 -12.82 -8.00 -2.92
CA THR A 50 -12.13 -7.57 -4.12
C THR A 50 -11.43 -6.24 -3.88
N LEU A 51 -10.45 -5.93 -4.72
CA LEU A 51 -9.77 -4.65 -4.66
C LEU A 51 -10.76 -3.50 -4.91
N GLY A 52 -11.68 -3.69 -5.85
CA GLY A 52 -12.69 -2.67 -6.14
C GLY A 52 -13.61 -2.41 -4.95
N ALA A 53 -14.03 -3.46 -4.26
CA ALA A 53 -14.88 -3.30 -3.09
C ALA A 53 -14.13 -2.59 -1.96
N LEU A 54 -12.85 -2.91 -1.78
CA LEU A 54 -12.04 -2.26 -0.78
C LEU A 54 -11.83 -0.78 -1.11
N ALA A 55 -11.57 -0.47 -2.38
CA ALA A 55 -11.41 0.92 -2.81
C ALA A 55 -12.70 1.72 -2.59
N ALA A 56 -13.85 1.13 -2.85
CA ALA A 56 -15.14 1.79 -2.68
C ALA A 56 -15.42 2.14 -1.21
N ARG A 57 -14.82 1.42 -0.29
CA ARG A 57 -15.02 1.63 1.15
C ARG A 57 -14.06 2.62 1.78
N GLN A 58 -13.16 3.20 0.99
CA GLN A 58 -12.19 4.13 1.55
C GLN A 58 -12.86 5.46 1.90
N THR A 59 -12.38 6.09 2.96
CA THR A 59 -12.90 7.39 3.37
C THR A 59 -12.41 8.50 2.45
N ASN A 60 -11.31 8.28 1.75
CA ASN A 60 -10.81 9.23 0.77
C ASN A 60 -11.79 9.26 -0.41
N ARG A 61 -12.39 10.41 -0.64
CA ARG A 61 -13.42 10.54 -1.67
C ARG A 61 -12.93 10.30 -3.08
N ARG A 62 -11.69 10.66 -3.37
CA ARG A 62 -11.11 10.41 -4.68
C ARG A 62 -11.01 8.91 -4.91
N THR A 63 -10.54 8.17 -3.90
CA THR A 63 -10.41 6.73 -4.02
C THR A 63 -11.76 6.06 -4.19
N SER A 64 -12.73 6.39 -3.34
CA SER A 64 -14.04 5.74 -3.41
C SER A 64 -14.77 6.10 -4.69
N ALA A 65 -14.64 7.33 -5.17
CA ALA A 65 -15.28 7.76 -6.41
C ALA A 65 -14.68 7.06 -7.63
N CYS A 66 -13.41 6.68 -7.57
CA CYS A 66 -12.73 6.04 -8.69
C CYS A 66 -12.81 4.52 -8.67
N ALA A 67 -13.42 3.93 -7.63
CA ALA A 67 -13.47 2.47 -7.49
C ALA A 67 -14.12 1.80 -8.71
N GLY A 68 -15.16 2.42 -9.25
CA GLY A 68 -15.85 1.88 -10.41
C GLY A 68 -15.06 1.96 -11.71
N ALA A 69 -14.00 2.76 -11.75
CA ALA A 69 -13.16 2.90 -12.93
C ALA A 69 -12.01 1.90 -12.94
N LEU A 70 -11.84 1.11 -11.88
CA LEU A 70 -10.74 0.15 -11.80
C LEU A 70 -10.85 -0.91 -12.88
N ARG A 71 -9.72 -1.21 -13.49
CA ARG A 71 -9.58 -2.31 -14.44
C ARG A 71 -8.53 -3.26 -13.92
N TYR A 72 -8.80 -4.55 -13.98
CA TYR A 72 -7.91 -5.57 -13.44
C TYR A 72 -6.93 -6.04 -14.51
N SER A 73 -5.65 -5.97 -14.19
CA SER A 73 -4.58 -6.49 -15.02
C SER A 73 -3.30 -6.53 -14.22
N ALA A 74 -2.54 -7.59 -14.39
CA ALA A 74 -1.26 -7.73 -13.68
C ALA A 74 -0.29 -6.59 -14.01
N SER A 75 -0.43 -5.97 -15.18
CA SER A 75 0.47 -4.89 -15.57
C SER A 75 0.37 -3.67 -14.67
N TRP A 76 -0.71 -3.50 -13.94
CA TRP A 76 -0.82 -2.37 -13.02
C TRP A 76 0.20 -2.42 -11.90
N ALA A 77 0.66 -3.62 -11.52
CA ALA A 77 1.69 -3.77 -10.49
C ALA A 77 3.01 -3.14 -10.91
N ASP A 78 3.28 -3.08 -12.23
CA ASP A 78 4.51 -2.48 -12.74
C ASP A 78 4.42 -0.96 -12.82
N ARG A 79 3.28 -0.40 -12.48
CA ARG A 79 3.00 1.03 -12.60
C ARG A 79 2.76 1.69 -11.24
N LEU A 80 3.21 1.04 -10.18
CA LEU A 80 3.11 1.60 -8.84
C LEU A 80 4.07 2.80 -8.68
N PRO A 81 3.69 3.80 -7.85
CA PRO A 81 4.51 4.97 -7.62
C PRO A 81 5.84 4.63 -6.98
N ALA A 82 6.93 5.30 -7.29
CA ALA A 82 8.23 5.05 -6.68
C ALA A 82 8.21 5.29 -5.17
N ASP A 83 7.29 6.15 -4.73
CA ASP A 83 7.20 6.51 -3.32
C ASP A 83 6.44 5.50 -2.49
N VAL A 84 5.61 4.67 -3.14
CA VAL A 84 4.86 3.60 -2.48
C VAL A 84 4.99 2.35 -3.36
N PRO A 85 6.18 1.77 -3.42
CA PRO A 85 6.44 0.64 -4.32
C PRO A 85 6.01 -0.68 -3.70
N LEU A 86 6.08 -1.73 -4.50
CA LEU A 86 5.88 -3.07 -3.99
C LEU A 86 7.01 -3.44 -3.04
N TYR A 87 6.70 -4.11 -1.95
CA TYR A 87 7.70 -4.58 -1.01
C TYR A 87 8.69 -5.53 -1.73
N PRO A 88 10.00 -5.39 -1.51
CA PRO A 88 10.98 -6.21 -2.22
C PRO A 88 10.74 -7.70 -2.03
N GLY A 89 10.69 -8.44 -3.12
CA GLY A 89 10.46 -9.87 -3.09
C GLY A 89 9.01 -10.29 -2.88
N ALA A 90 8.10 -9.33 -2.79
CA ALA A 90 6.68 -9.67 -2.62
C ALA A 90 6.12 -10.31 -3.88
N ARG A 91 5.16 -11.19 -3.69
CA ARG A 91 4.47 -11.85 -4.79
C ARG A 91 3.12 -11.17 -5.01
N VAL A 92 2.91 -10.62 -6.18
CA VAL A 92 1.64 -10.01 -6.53
C VAL A 92 0.61 -11.10 -6.78
N THR A 93 -0.55 -10.97 -6.14
CA THR A 93 -1.66 -11.90 -6.35
C THR A 93 -2.75 -11.28 -7.20
N GLU A 94 -2.90 -9.96 -7.16
CA GLU A 94 -3.90 -9.27 -7.95
C GLU A 94 -3.50 -7.81 -8.10
N ALA A 95 -3.84 -7.21 -9.23
CA ALA A 95 -3.57 -5.80 -9.45
C ALA A 95 -4.70 -5.17 -10.25
N ALA A 96 -4.97 -3.91 -9.98
CA ALA A 96 -5.97 -3.14 -10.68
C ALA A 96 -5.55 -1.67 -10.69
N GLY A 97 -6.05 -0.93 -11.65
CA GLY A 97 -5.75 0.48 -11.71
C GLY A 97 -6.75 1.25 -12.52
N ALA A 98 -6.72 2.54 -12.38
CA ALA A 98 -7.49 3.48 -13.17
C ALA A 98 -6.63 4.67 -13.51
N ASN A 99 -6.70 5.12 -14.75
CA ASN A 99 -5.96 6.29 -15.19
C ASN A 99 -6.79 7.01 -16.24
N THR A 100 -7.98 7.42 -15.84
CA THR A 100 -8.92 8.10 -16.73
C THR A 100 -9.51 9.30 -16.01
N GLY A 101 -9.61 10.43 -16.70
CA GLY A 101 -10.15 11.64 -16.10
C GLY A 101 -9.39 12.02 -14.85
N ALA A 102 -10.10 12.24 -13.76
CA ALA A 102 -9.50 12.57 -12.48
C ALA A 102 -9.05 11.34 -11.68
N CYS A 103 -9.23 10.14 -12.23
CA CYS A 103 -8.89 8.92 -11.52
C CYS A 103 -7.48 8.47 -11.84
N ALA A 104 -6.61 8.50 -10.83
CA ALA A 104 -5.26 7.97 -10.91
C ALA A 104 -5.07 7.05 -9.70
N LEU A 105 -5.57 5.83 -9.81
CA LEU A 105 -5.62 4.89 -8.71
C LEU A 105 -4.88 3.61 -9.06
N ARG A 106 -4.11 3.10 -8.12
CA ARG A 106 -3.44 1.82 -8.23
C ARG A 106 -3.78 0.98 -7.01
N ALA A 107 -4.09 -0.27 -7.23
CA ALA A 107 -4.43 -1.19 -6.16
C ALA A 107 -3.73 -2.52 -6.43
N VAL A 108 -3.01 -3.02 -5.45
CA VAL A 108 -2.25 -4.26 -5.62
C VAL A 108 -2.39 -5.11 -4.37
N SER A 109 -2.66 -6.38 -4.56
CA SER A 109 -2.66 -7.36 -3.50
C SER A 109 -1.41 -8.20 -3.62
N PHE A 110 -0.71 -8.40 -2.51
CA PHE A 110 0.55 -9.15 -2.53
C PHE A 110 0.73 -9.97 -1.26
N SER A 111 1.65 -10.92 -1.32
CA SER A 111 2.04 -11.69 -0.16
C SER A 111 3.55 -11.70 -0.05
N THR A 112 4.04 -11.88 1.18
CA THR A 112 5.47 -11.95 1.45
C THR A 112 5.71 -12.82 2.67
N ASN A 113 6.90 -13.40 2.76
CA ASN A 113 7.30 -14.18 3.91
C ASN A 113 7.92 -13.33 5.02
N ALA A 114 8.10 -12.04 4.78
CA ALA A 114 8.63 -11.15 5.79
C ALA A 114 7.65 -10.98 6.95
N ARG A 115 8.17 -10.69 8.13
CA ARG A 115 7.32 -10.43 9.30
C ARG A 115 6.52 -9.18 9.08
N LEU A 116 5.31 -9.17 9.60
CA LEU A 116 4.42 -8.01 9.46
C LEU A 116 5.10 -6.73 9.94
N GLN A 117 5.72 -6.77 11.11
CA GLN A 117 6.36 -5.57 11.65
C GLN A 117 7.48 -5.06 10.74
N THR A 118 8.23 -5.95 10.12
CA THR A 118 9.29 -5.59 9.19
C THR A 118 8.71 -4.84 8.00
N VAL A 119 7.59 -5.30 7.48
CA VAL A 119 6.95 -4.66 6.33
C VAL A 119 6.36 -3.31 6.73
N VAL A 120 5.72 -3.23 7.88
CA VAL A 120 5.18 -1.96 8.39
C VAL A 120 6.29 -0.93 8.53
N ASP A 121 7.42 -1.31 9.14
CA ASP A 121 8.53 -0.39 9.33
C ASP A 121 9.15 0.05 8.01
N TRP A 122 9.24 -0.88 7.05
CA TRP A 122 9.79 -0.56 5.74
C TRP A 122 8.93 0.47 5.02
N TYR A 123 7.61 0.27 5.00
CA TYR A 123 6.71 1.21 4.36
C TYR A 123 6.63 2.54 5.11
N TYR A 124 6.63 2.47 6.44
CA TYR A 124 6.63 3.68 7.25
C TYR A 124 7.86 4.55 6.92
N THR A 125 9.01 3.94 6.82
CA THR A 125 10.24 4.63 6.46
C THR A 125 10.13 5.25 5.07
N ARG A 126 9.66 4.45 4.12
CA ARG A 126 9.58 4.88 2.72
C ARG A 126 8.66 6.06 2.55
N VAL A 127 7.44 5.96 3.07
CA VAL A 127 6.45 7.01 2.86
C VAL A 127 6.80 8.29 3.62
N THR A 128 7.30 8.19 4.84
CA THR A 128 7.65 9.38 5.59
C THR A 128 8.88 10.07 5.00
N ASN A 129 9.81 9.32 4.44
CA ASN A 129 10.97 9.91 3.78
C ASN A 129 10.60 10.65 2.49
N THR A 130 9.44 10.37 1.93
CA THR A 130 8.98 11.03 0.70
C THR A 130 7.86 12.04 0.97
N GLY A 131 7.64 12.39 2.22
CA GLY A 131 6.77 13.49 2.60
C GLY A 131 5.35 13.13 2.96
N PHE A 132 4.98 11.84 2.95
CA PHE A 132 3.66 11.42 3.39
C PHE A 132 3.56 11.40 4.90
N THR A 133 2.35 11.64 5.41
CA THR A 133 2.04 11.28 6.78
C THR A 133 1.88 9.76 6.89
N ALA A 134 1.90 9.24 8.08
CA ALA A 134 1.70 7.80 8.29
C ALA A 134 0.99 7.58 9.61
N GLU A 135 -0.19 6.98 9.53
CA GLU A 135 -0.97 6.64 10.69
C GLU A 135 -1.08 5.12 10.76
N HIS A 136 -0.65 4.55 11.86
CA HIS A 136 -0.66 3.10 12.06
C HIS A 136 -1.80 2.72 13.00
N GLN A 137 -2.69 1.86 12.56
CA GLN A 137 -3.84 1.40 13.32
C GLN A 137 -3.92 -0.12 13.29
N SER A 138 -4.48 -0.72 14.32
CA SER A 138 -4.63 -2.17 14.38
C SER A 138 -5.76 -2.56 15.32
N ASP A 139 -6.43 -3.65 14.99
CA ASP A 139 -7.41 -4.25 15.90
C ASP A 139 -6.83 -5.46 16.64
N GLY A 140 -5.51 -5.63 16.57
CA GLY A 140 -4.82 -6.75 17.20
C GLY A 140 -4.34 -7.81 16.22
N THR A 141 -4.98 -7.91 15.07
CA THR A 141 -4.61 -8.86 14.02
C THR A 141 -4.34 -8.15 12.72
N GLN A 142 -5.32 -7.41 12.23
CA GLN A 142 -5.23 -6.65 11.00
C GLN A 142 -4.54 -5.32 11.32
N HIS A 143 -3.67 -4.86 10.43
CA HIS A 143 -3.02 -3.56 10.56
C HIS A 143 -3.33 -2.70 9.35
N THR A 144 -3.39 -1.40 9.55
CA THR A 144 -3.42 -0.44 8.45
C THR A 144 -2.34 0.60 8.66
N LEU A 145 -1.76 1.05 7.56
CA LEU A 145 -0.84 2.17 7.55
C LEU A 145 -1.29 3.07 6.40
N GLY A 146 -1.62 4.30 6.68
CA GLY A 146 -2.13 5.20 5.65
C GLY A 146 -1.79 6.64 5.91
N GLY A 147 -1.83 7.44 4.86
CA GLY A 147 -1.54 8.85 4.98
C GLY A 147 -1.70 9.62 3.70
N THR A 148 -1.37 10.90 3.77
CA THR A 148 -1.50 11.82 2.65
C THR A 148 -0.25 12.68 2.52
N ARG A 149 -0.13 13.33 1.38
CA ARG A 149 0.96 14.27 1.12
C ARG A 149 0.38 15.51 0.50
N ASP A 150 0.53 16.65 1.18
CA ASP A 150 -0.12 17.90 0.77
C ASP A 150 0.38 18.43 -0.57
N ARG A 151 1.66 18.32 -0.83
CA ARG A 151 2.25 18.99 -2.00
C ARG A 151 1.64 18.55 -3.33
N ASP A 152 1.09 17.35 -3.42
CA ASP A 152 0.51 16.83 -4.66
C ASP A 152 -0.84 16.15 -4.44
N GLY A 153 -1.36 16.18 -3.22
CA GLY A 153 -2.63 15.56 -2.91
C GLY A 153 -2.58 14.03 -2.93
N GLY A 154 -1.37 13.45 -2.91
CA GLY A 154 -1.22 12.00 -2.92
C GLY A 154 -1.74 11.35 -1.64
N ALA A 155 -2.18 10.13 -1.75
CA ALA A 155 -2.67 9.34 -0.63
C ALA A 155 -2.36 7.87 -0.86
N TYR A 156 -2.15 7.15 0.24
CA TYR A 156 -1.93 5.72 0.19
C TYR A 156 -2.59 5.06 1.39
N VAL A 157 -2.86 3.79 1.29
CA VAL A 157 -3.22 2.97 2.43
C VAL A 157 -2.77 1.54 2.20
N LEU A 158 -2.22 0.93 3.23
CA LEU A 158 -1.80 -0.45 3.24
C LEU A 158 -2.64 -1.21 4.24
N PHE A 159 -3.08 -2.40 3.86
CA PHE A 159 -3.82 -3.29 4.73
C PHE A 159 -2.99 -4.56 4.88
N LEU A 160 -2.57 -4.86 6.10
CA LEU A 160 -1.63 -5.95 6.35
C LEU A 160 -2.22 -6.95 7.33
N THR A 161 -2.17 -8.22 6.95
CA THR A 161 -2.69 -9.31 7.78
C THR A 161 -1.61 -10.35 7.97
N PRO A 162 -1.32 -10.79 9.20
CA PRO A 162 -0.35 -11.86 9.40
C PRO A 162 -0.88 -13.16 8.80
N ARG A 163 0.00 -13.92 8.16
CA ARG A 163 -0.35 -15.25 7.66
C ARG A 163 -0.15 -16.26 8.77
N ARG A 164 -0.87 -17.34 8.68
CA ARG A 164 -0.83 -18.36 9.72
C ARG A 164 0.23 -19.43 9.50
N ASP A 165 0.77 -19.55 8.32
CA ASP A 165 1.77 -20.57 8.00
C ASP A 165 3.20 -20.14 8.28
#